data_b94c45707d9e9c51276177c9be2124b2
#
_entry.id   b94c45707d9e9c51276177c9be2124b2
#
_cell.length_a   1.000
_cell.length_b   1.000
_cell.length_c   1.000
_cell.angle_alpha   90.00
_cell.angle_beta   90.00
_cell.angle_gamma   90.00
#
_symmetry.space_group_name_H-M   'P 1'
#
loop_
_entity.id
_entity.type
_entity.pdbx_description
1 polymer ?
#
loop_
_entity_poly.entity_id
_entity_poly.type
_entity_poly.pdbx_seq_one_letter_code
_entity_poly.pdbx_strand_id
1 'polypeptide(L)'
;MDLGLKDRVALVAASSTGLGKAVALGLAREGAKLALCARTQSTLEAAAEDIRRETGVEVLARAVDVTAHEQVRAFVAEIAAHFGRLDICVANAGGPPSKSFAETTVDDWHTAAELNLMSTVYLAKETLPLMQQRRWGRFIAITSVTVKQPLDGLILSNAVRAGVLGLVKSLANEYGPYNVLVNNVCPGFTATARLNELAETLAAKGGVSAGDIEKRWASQAPLGRVGQPEELANLVVFLASERASYITGESIAVDGGLVKGL
;
A
#
# COMPACT_ATOMS: atom_id res chain seq x y z
N MET A 1 -17.66 -14.83 -7.12
CA MET A 1 -18.27 -13.47 -7.28
C MET A 1 -17.48 -12.78 -8.37
N ASP A 2 -18.14 -12.28 -9.40
CA ASP A 2 -17.44 -11.45 -10.41
C ASP A 2 -17.14 -10.08 -9.79
N LEU A 3 -15.87 -9.69 -9.78
CA LEU A 3 -15.38 -8.43 -9.23
C LEU A 3 -15.34 -7.29 -10.26
N GLY A 4 -15.53 -7.57 -11.56
CA GLY A 4 -15.51 -6.60 -12.64
C GLY A 4 -14.11 -5.98 -12.88
N LEU A 5 -13.04 -6.72 -12.58
CA LEU A 5 -11.65 -6.26 -12.68
C LEU A 5 -10.96 -6.67 -13.99
N LYS A 6 -11.55 -7.58 -14.76
CA LYS A 6 -10.98 -8.02 -16.04
C LYS A 6 -10.76 -6.83 -16.96
N ASP A 7 -9.57 -6.75 -17.56
CA ASP A 7 -9.11 -5.70 -18.46
C ASP A 7 -9.01 -4.28 -17.85
N ARG A 8 -9.21 -4.13 -16.52
CA ARG A 8 -8.85 -2.90 -15.81
C ARG A 8 -7.34 -2.77 -15.71
N VAL A 9 -6.84 -1.55 -15.69
CA VAL A 9 -5.41 -1.26 -15.53
C VAL A 9 -5.13 -0.77 -14.13
N ALA A 10 -4.26 -1.48 -13.41
CA ALA A 10 -3.89 -1.19 -12.04
C ALA A 10 -2.41 -0.83 -11.90
N LEU A 11 -2.13 0.37 -11.38
CA LEU A 11 -0.82 0.75 -10.88
C LEU A 11 -0.67 0.28 -9.43
N VAL A 12 0.37 -0.51 -9.15
CA VAL A 12 0.71 -0.94 -7.78
C VAL A 12 2.13 -0.48 -7.46
N ALA A 13 2.26 0.40 -6.48
CA ALA A 13 3.55 0.92 -6.02
C ALA A 13 4.21 -0.01 -5.00
N ALA A 14 5.56 0.00 -4.94
CA ALA A 14 6.38 -0.85 -4.08
C ALA A 14 5.99 -2.34 -4.19
N SER A 15 5.86 -2.85 -5.43
CA SER A 15 5.26 -4.14 -5.77
C SER A 15 6.27 -5.26 -6.04
N SER A 16 7.55 -5.07 -5.76
CA SER A 16 8.57 -6.12 -5.95
C SER A 16 8.50 -7.24 -4.91
N THR A 17 7.97 -6.97 -3.70
CA THR A 17 7.88 -7.94 -2.59
C THR A 17 6.69 -7.62 -1.67
N GLY A 18 6.45 -8.48 -0.68
CA GLY A 18 5.53 -8.23 0.43
C GLY A 18 4.11 -7.86 0.01
N LEU A 19 3.54 -6.85 0.68
CA LEU A 19 2.14 -6.43 0.48
C LEU A 19 1.86 -6.00 -0.96
N GLY A 20 2.76 -5.21 -1.56
CA GLY A 20 2.58 -4.73 -2.93
C GLY A 20 2.58 -5.87 -3.95
N LYS A 21 3.48 -6.87 -3.82
CA LYS A 21 3.50 -8.06 -4.69
C LYS A 21 2.22 -8.89 -4.52
N ALA A 22 1.77 -9.10 -3.28
CA ALA A 22 0.56 -9.85 -3.00
C ALA A 22 -0.70 -9.17 -3.60
N VAL A 23 -0.80 -7.84 -3.47
CA VAL A 23 -1.89 -7.06 -4.07
C VAL A 23 -1.84 -7.15 -5.60
N ALA A 24 -0.66 -6.97 -6.20
CA ALA A 24 -0.49 -7.08 -7.65
C ALA A 24 -0.93 -8.45 -8.17
N LEU A 25 -0.51 -9.53 -7.50
CA LEU A 25 -0.91 -10.89 -7.85
C LEU A 25 -2.42 -11.10 -7.69
N GLY A 26 -3.02 -10.60 -6.60
CA GLY A 26 -4.46 -10.68 -6.38
C GLY A 26 -5.27 -9.99 -7.49
N LEU A 27 -4.87 -8.78 -7.90
CA LEU A 27 -5.49 -8.06 -9.02
C LEU A 27 -5.30 -8.79 -10.36
N ALA A 28 -4.12 -9.37 -10.60
CA ALA A 28 -3.82 -10.14 -11.80
C ALA A 28 -4.69 -11.41 -11.92
N ARG A 29 -4.92 -12.11 -10.81
CA ARG A 29 -5.80 -13.29 -10.76
C ARG A 29 -7.24 -12.97 -11.13
N GLU A 30 -7.67 -11.73 -10.90
CA GLU A 30 -8.97 -11.21 -11.34
C GLU A 30 -8.95 -10.64 -12.77
N GLY A 31 -7.84 -10.82 -13.51
CA GLY A 31 -7.70 -10.44 -14.91
C GLY A 31 -7.36 -8.97 -15.15
N ALA A 32 -6.93 -8.23 -14.13
CA ALA A 32 -6.46 -6.86 -14.30
C ALA A 32 -5.07 -6.84 -14.96
N LYS A 33 -4.83 -5.90 -15.87
CA LYS A 33 -3.51 -5.58 -16.40
C LYS A 33 -2.75 -4.73 -15.40
N LEU A 34 -1.45 -4.93 -15.30
CA LEU A 34 -0.65 -4.33 -14.23
C LEU A 34 0.40 -3.35 -14.73
N ALA A 35 0.54 -2.26 -14.00
CA ALA A 35 1.71 -1.40 -14.02
C ALA A 35 2.37 -1.48 -12.64
N LEU A 36 3.58 -2.03 -12.57
CA LEU A 36 4.29 -2.29 -11.33
C LEU A 36 5.47 -1.34 -11.19
N CYS A 37 5.69 -0.80 -10.00
CA CYS A 37 6.91 -0.04 -9.73
C CYS A 37 7.53 -0.35 -8.36
N ALA A 38 8.85 -0.28 -8.34
CA ALA A 38 9.69 -0.38 -7.15
C ALA A 38 11.06 0.24 -7.47
N ARG A 39 11.90 0.47 -6.45
CA ARG A 39 13.22 1.09 -6.63
C ARG A 39 14.24 0.20 -7.35
N THR A 40 14.16 -1.12 -7.18
CA THR A 40 15.14 -2.08 -7.70
C THR A 40 14.55 -2.83 -8.87
N GLN A 41 15.06 -2.58 -10.08
CA GLN A 41 14.55 -3.18 -11.32
C GLN A 41 14.62 -4.70 -11.31
N SER A 42 15.72 -5.31 -10.84
CA SER A 42 15.90 -6.76 -10.90
C SER A 42 14.88 -7.53 -10.06
N THR A 43 14.61 -7.08 -8.82
CA THR A 43 13.59 -7.71 -7.96
C THR A 43 12.18 -7.45 -8.44
N LEU A 44 11.94 -6.28 -9.05
CA LEU A 44 10.66 -5.94 -9.65
C LEU A 44 10.36 -6.81 -10.87
N GLU A 45 11.34 -6.99 -11.76
CA GLU A 45 11.16 -7.82 -12.96
C GLU A 45 10.94 -9.28 -12.61
N ALA A 46 11.65 -9.82 -11.60
CA ALA A 46 11.40 -11.16 -11.11
C ALA A 46 9.95 -11.32 -10.59
N ALA A 47 9.43 -10.31 -9.86
CA ALA A 47 8.04 -10.33 -9.41
C ALA A 47 7.05 -10.23 -10.58
N ALA A 48 7.34 -9.38 -11.56
CA ALA A 48 6.50 -9.24 -12.77
C ALA A 48 6.46 -10.53 -13.58
N GLU A 49 7.60 -11.22 -13.73
CA GLU A 49 7.67 -12.50 -14.44
C GLU A 49 6.90 -13.61 -13.72
N ASP A 50 7.01 -13.69 -12.38
CA ASP A 50 6.22 -14.62 -11.59
C ASP A 50 4.71 -14.41 -11.84
N ILE A 51 4.26 -13.15 -11.84
CA ILE A 51 2.86 -12.80 -12.06
C ILE A 51 2.42 -13.13 -13.50
N ARG A 52 3.22 -12.79 -14.51
CA ARG A 52 2.94 -13.13 -15.92
C ARG A 52 2.79 -14.65 -16.11
N ARG A 53 3.73 -15.41 -15.54
CA ARG A 53 3.73 -16.86 -15.64
C ARG A 53 2.50 -17.51 -14.99
N GLU A 54 2.05 -16.96 -13.83
CA GLU A 54 0.92 -17.53 -13.11
C GLU A 54 -0.43 -17.16 -13.75
N THR A 55 -0.57 -15.93 -14.23
CA THR A 55 -1.88 -15.36 -14.57
C THR A 55 -2.06 -15.09 -16.06
N GLY A 56 -0.98 -14.96 -16.82
CA GLY A 56 -1.02 -14.61 -18.24
C GLY A 56 -1.38 -13.15 -18.53
N VAL A 57 -1.56 -12.28 -17.52
CA VAL A 57 -1.93 -10.88 -17.75
C VAL A 57 -0.74 -10.06 -18.23
N GLU A 58 -1.04 -8.96 -18.92
CA GLU A 58 -0.05 -8.00 -19.35
C GLU A 58 0.50 -7.20 -18.15
N VAL A 59 1.84 -7.10 -18.04
CA VAL A 59 2.51 -6.41 -16.93
C VAL A 59 3.59 -5.48 -17.48
N LEU A 60 3.45 -4.19 -17.23
CA LEU A 60 4.46 -3.15 -17.40
C LEU A 60 5.21 -2.95 -16.08
N ALA A 61 6.52 -3.10 -16.04
CA ALA A 61 7.33 -2.95 -14.84
C ALA A 61 8.43 -1.90 -15.03
N ARG A 62 8.56 -0.93 -14.12
CA ARG A 62 9.55 0.14 -14.18
C ARG A 62 10.15 0.44 -12.82
N ALA A 63 11.47 0.64 -12.79
CA ALA A 63 12.13 1.18 -11.61
C ALA A 63 11.70 2.63 -11.41
N VAL A 64 11.00 2.90 -10.30
CA VAL A 64 10.51 4.22 -9.90
C VAL A 64 10.70 4.40 -8.41
N ASP A 65 11.29 5.51 -8.02
CA ASP A 65 11.24 5.97 -6.63
C ASP A 65 9.99 6.84 -6.45
N VAL A 66 9.05 6.36 -5.64
CA VAL A 66 7.78 7.08 -5.39
C VAL A 66 7.95 8.37 -4.60
N THR A 67 9.13 8.62 -4.03
CA THR A 67 9.50 9.90 -3.41
C THR A 67 9.94 10.94 -4.43
N ALA A 68 10.23 10.53 -5.66
CA ALA A 68 10.61 11.42 -6.76
C ALA A 68 9.39 11.70 -7.64
N HIS A 69 8.71 12.85 -7.43
CA HIS A 69 7.47 13.22 -8.14
C HIS A 69 7.61 13.09 -9.66
N GLU A 70 8.73 13.58 -10.24
CA GLU A 70 8.95 13.52 -11.69
C GLU A 70 9.01 12.08 -12.24
N GLN A 71 9.55 11.13 -11.47
CA GLN A 71 9.54 9.73 -11.87
C GLN A 71 8.12 9.14 -11.82
N VAL A 72 7.33 9.50 -10.80
CA VAL A 72 5.92 9.10 -10.70
C VAL A 72 5.14 9.64 -11.88
N ARG A 73 5.29 10.93 -12.21
CA ARG A 73 4.65 11.59 -13.35
C ARG A 73 4.99 10.91 -14.68
N ALA A 74 6.28 10.67 -14.93
CA ALA A 74 6.73 10.02 -16.15
C ALA A 74 6.17 8.60 -16.28
N PHE A 75 6.14 7.84 -15.19
CA PHE A 75 5.60 6.48 -15.20
C PHE A 75 4.08 6.45 -15.42
N VAL A 76 3.33 7.34 -14.79
CA VAL A 76 1.87 7.44 -15.02
C VAL A 76 1.56 7.83 -16.48
N ALA A 77 2.35 8.73 -17.06
CA ALA A 77 2.23 9.08 -18.47
C ALA A 77 2.54 7.87 -19.39
N GLU A 78 3.58 7.08 -19.06
CA GLU A 78 3.88 5.83 -19.78
C GLU A 78 2.75 4.82 -19.69
N ILE A 79 2.14 4.63 -18.51
CA ILE A 79 0.98 3.75 -18.32
C ILE A 79 -0.19 4.18 -19.20
N ALA A 80 -0.50 5.48 -19.20
CA ALA A 80 -1.58 6.02 -20.00
C ALA A 80 -1.32 5.85 -21.51
N ALA A 81 -0.09 6.01 -21.97
CA ALA A 81 0.30 5.79 -23.36
C ALA A 81 0.26 4.29 -23.75
N HIS A 82 0.73 3.41 -22.86
CA HIS A 82 0.84 1.98 -23.13
C HIS A 82 -0.51 1.26 -23.13
N PHE A 83 -1.33 1.49 -22.08
CA PHE A 83 -2.62 0.81 -21.91
C PHE A 83 -3.82 1.64 -22.40
N GLY A 84 -3.63 2.92 -22.70
CA GLY A 84 -4.71 3.84 -23.07
C GLY A 84 -5.62 4.22 -21.88
N ARG A 85 -5.36 3.71 -20.66
CA ARG A 85 -6.17 3.93 -19.45
C ARG A 85 -5.40 3.67 -18.17
N LEU A 86 -5.89 4.22 -17.07
CA LEU A 86 -5.52 3.84 -15.71
C LEU A 86 -6.77 3.89 -14.84
N ASP A 87 -7.11 2.78 -14.20
CA ASP A 87 -8.36 2.60 -13.46
C ASP A 87 -8.15 2.49 -11.96
N ILE A 88 -7.07 1.85 -11.54
CA ILE A 88 -6.79 1.52 -10.15
C ILE A 88 -5.38 2.01 -9.81
N CYS A 89 -5.24 2.67 -8.67
CA CYS A 89 -3.94 3.02 -8.09
C CYS A 89 -3.86 2.50 -6.65
N VAL A 90 -2.86 1.67 -6.37
CA VAL A 90 -2.52 1.22 -5.03
C VAL A 90 -1.27 1.95 -4.58
N ALA A 91 -1.48 2.99 -3.78
CA ALA A 91 -0.42 3.82 -3.20
C ALA A 91 0.17 3.09 -1.98
N ASN A 92 1.32 2.47 -2.18
CA ASN A 92 2.06 1.71 -1.19
C ASN A 92 3.52 2.14 -1.17
N ALA A 93 4.12 2.16 0.00
CA ALA A 93 5.53 2.48 0.20
C ALA A 93 6.10 1.71 1.41
N GLY A 94 7.41 1.65 1.51
CA GLY A 94 8.08 1.12 2.69
C GLY A 94 7.73 1.89 3.97
N GLY A 95 8.12 1.34 5.12
CA GLY A 95 7.96 2.03 6.40
C GLY A 95 9.21 2.83 6.79
N PRO A 96 9.07 3.88 7.60
CA PRO A 96 10.18 4.59 8.19
C PRO A 96 10.89 3.73 9.24
N PRO A 97 12.10 4.08 9.68
CA PRO A 97 12.81 3.33 10.72
C PRO A 97 12.04 3.34 12.05
N SER A 98 12.25 2.28 12.84
CA SER A 98 11.74 2.18 14.20
C SER A 98 12.61 3.00 15.14
N LYS A 99 12.05 4.10 15.68
CA LYS A 99 12.72 5.02 16.60
C LYS A 99 11.73 5.56 17.64
N SER A 100 12.20 5.85 18.83
CA SER A 100 11.53 6.74 19.79
C SER A 100 11.73 8.20 19.36
N PHE A 101 10.96 9.14 19.94
CA PHE A 101 11.11 10.57 19.60
C PHE A 101 12.53 11.08 19.86
N ALA A 102 13.13 10.70 20.96
CA ALA A 102 14.48 11.13 21.34
C ALA A 102 15.58 10.60 20.37
N GLU A 103 15.31 9.50 19.67
CA GLU A 103 16.25 8.92 18.69
C GLU A 103 16.09 9.53 17.29
N THR A 104 15.01 10.30 17.03
CA THR A 104 14.78 10.88 15.71
C THR A 104 15.57 12.17 15.50
N THR A 105 16.00 12.38 14.26
CA THR A 105 16.50 13.66 13.76
C THR A 105 15.42 14.36 12.94
N VAL A 106 15.58 15.67 12.68
CA VAL A 106 14.67 16.40 11.78
C VAL A 106 14.66 15.79 10.37
N ASP A 107 15.80 15.30 9.89
CA ASP A 107 15.92 14.64 8.58
C ASP A 107 15.14 13.32 8.53
N ASP A 108 15.06 12.56 9.64
CA ASP A 108 14.18 11.38 9.72
C ASP A 108 12.72 11.75 9.47
N TRP A 109 12.27 12.90 9.99
CA TRP A 109 10.90 13.40 9.80
C TRP A 109 10.64 13.82 8.36
N HIS A 110 11.57 14.54 7.73
CA HIS A 110 11.48 14.89 6.31
C HIS A 110 11.42 13.63 5.45
N THR A 111 12.34 12.69 5.67
CA THR A 111 12.39 11.43 4.93
C THR A 111 11.10 10.62 5.10
N ALA A 112 10.59 10.53 6.33
CA ALA A 112 9.34 9.83 6.61
C ALA A 112 8.13 10.50 5.93
N ALA A 113 8.08 11.85 5.93
CA ALA A 113 7.04 12.62 5.26
C ALA A 113 7.07 12.39 3.74
N GLU A 114 8.24 12.45 3.11
CA GLU A 114 8.40 12.16 1.68
C GLU A 114 7.97 10.72 1.36
N LEU A 115 8.45 9.75 2.13
CA LEU A 115 8.17 8.34 1.86
C LEU A 115 6.71 7.95 2.06
N ASN A 116 6.03 8.46 3.10
CA ASN A 116 4.73 7.90 3.52
C ASN A 116 3.54 8.84 3.31
N LEU A 117 3.77 10.15 3.16
CA LEU A 117 2.70 11.12 2.86
C LEU A 117 2.85 11.64 1.43
N MET A 118 4.00 12.24 1.10
CA MET A 118 4.17 12.88 -0.19
C MET A 118 4.13 11.90 -1.35
N SER A 119 4.68 10.68 -1.20
CA SER A 119 4.54 9.63 -2.21
C SER A 119 3.08 9.32 -2.55
N THR A 120 2.19 9.29 -1.53
CA THR A 120 0.74 9.11 -1.72
C THR A 120 0.13 10.33 -2.43
N VAL A 121 0.56 11.54 -2.08
CA VAL A 121 0.14 12.78 -2.74
C VAL A 121 0.56 12.77 -4.21
N TYR A 122 1.80 12.41 -4.53
CA TYR A 122 2.30 12.36 -5.92
C TYR A 122 1.52 11.35 -6.76
N LEU A 123 1.30 10.14 -6.24
CA LEU A 123 0.47 9.14 -6.92
C LEU A 123 -0.97 9.64 -7.13
N ALA A 124 -1.57 10.27 -6.13
CA ALA A 124 -2.92 10.83 -6.25
C ALA A 124 -2.98 11.96 -7.32
N LYS A 125 -2.02 12.89 -7.30
CA LYS A 125 -1.93 14.01 -8.26
C LYS A 125 -1.89 13.54 -9.71
N GLU A 126 -1.16 12.47 -9.98
CA GLU A 126 -0.96 12.01 -11.36
C GLU A 126 -2.05 11.02 -11.80
N THR A 127 -2.65 10.24 -10.90
CA THR A 127 -3.60 9.19 -11.30
C THR A 127 -5.06 9.62 -11.24
N LEU A 128 -5.47 10.42 -10.25
CA LEU A 128 -6.87 10.80 -10.07
C LEU A 128 -7.46 11.59 -11.25
N PRO A 129 -6.74 12.51 -11.92
CA PRO A 129 -7.27 13.21 -13.09
C PRO A 129 -7.62 12.26 -14.24
N LEU A 130 -6.84 11.18 -14.45
CA LEU A 130 -7.11 10.18 -15.48
C LEU A 130 -8.37 9.37 -15.16
N MET A 131 -8.56 9.01 -13.90
CA MET A 131 -9.76 8.32 -13.40
C MET A 131 -11.00 9.23 -13.49
N GLN A 132 -10.85 10.50 -13.12
CA GLN A 132 -11.92 11.50 -13.21
C GLN A 132 -12.45 11.66 -14.64
N GLN A 133 -11.57 11.77 -15.64
CA GLN A 133 -11.95 11.87 -17.06
C GLN A 133 -12.78 10.67 -17.51
N ARG A 134 -12.50 9.48 -16.99
CA ARG A 134 -13.23 8.25 -17.31
C ARG A 134 -14.48 8.03 -16.46
N ARG A 135 -14.71 8.86 -15.44
CA ARG A 135 -15.78 8.73 -14.47
C ARG A 135 -15.82 7.33 -13.82
N TRP A 136 -14.63 6.78 -13.60
CA TRP A 136 -14.41 5.53 -12.89
C TRP A 136 -12.97 5.47 -12.38
N GLY A 137 -12.81 5.15 -11.12
CA GLY A 137 -11.49 4.95 -10.52
C GLY A 137 -11.54 4.36 -9.13
N ARG A 138 -10.43 3.75 -8.74
CA ARG A 138 -10.20 3.22 -7.39
C ARG A 138 -8.80 3.60 -6.93
N PHE A 139 -8.72 4.48 -5.96
CA PHE A 139 -7.46 4.85 -5.33
C PHE A 139 -7.41 4.25 -3.93
N ILE A 140 -6.42 3.42 -3.65
CA ILE A 140 -6.30 2.71 -2.37
C ILE A 140 -4.92 2.98 -1.79
N ALA A 141 -4.87 3.70 -0.67
CA ALA A 141 -3.64 3.87 0.10
C ALA A 141 -3.43 2.65 1.02
N ILE A 142 -2.18 2.23 1.18
CA ILE A 142 -1.79 1.25 2.21
C ILE A 142 -0.96 1.99 3.25
N THR A 143 -1.49 2.11 4.46
CA THR A 143 -0.82 2.80 5.56
C THR A 143 -0.35 1.84 6.65
N SER A 144 -0.98 1.86 7.83
CA SER A 144 -0.67 1.02 8.98
C SER A 144 -1.77 1.16 10.03
N VAL A 145 -1.95 0.18 10.90
CA VAL A 145 -2.78 0.32 12.12
C VAL A 145 -2.31 1.46 13.02
N THR A 146 -1.06 1.91 12.86
CA THR A 146 -0.50 3.04 13.62
C THR A 146 -1.29 4.34 13.43
N VAL A 147 -2.09 4.46 12.38
CA VAL A 147 -2.99 5.61 12.16
C VAL A 147 -4.26 5.54 13.01
N LYS A 148 -4.59 4.37 13.55
CA LYS A 148 -5.75 4.13 14.43
C LYS A 148 -5.36 4.03 15.89
N GLN A 149 -4.19 3.43 16.17
CA GLN A 149 -3.66 3.24 17.51
C GLN A 149 -2.13 3.37 17.45
N PRO A 150 -1.52 4.34 18.15
CA PRO A 150 -0.06 4.47 18.19
C PRO A 150 0.61 3.20 18.70
N LEU A 151 1.72 2.83 18.09
CA LEU A 151 2.56 1.72 18.52
C LEU A 151 3.91 2.27 18.99
N ASP A 152 4.42 1.70 20.09
CA ASP A 152 5.69 2.09 20.67
C ASP A 152 6.85 1.86 19.70
N GLY A 153 7.81 2.79 19.69
CA GLY A 153 8.96 2.76 18.78
C GLY A 153 8.66 3.07 17.33
N LEU A 154 7.43 3.43 16.96
CA LEU A 154 7.01 3.75 15.59
C LEU A 154 6.54 5.21 15.44
N ILE A 155 7.18 6.16 16.16
CA ILE A 155 6.73 7.56 16.22
C ILE A 155 6.57 8.20 14.84
N LEU A 156 7.51 7.97 13.92
CA LEU A 156 7.46 8.51 12.56
C LEU A 156 6.24 7.98 11.79
N SER A 157 5.99 6.67 11.89
CA SER A 157 4.82 6.03 11.26
C SER A 157 3.51 6.53 11.89
N ASN A 158 3.44 6.58 13.23
CA ASN A 158 2.25 7.04 13.96
C ASN A 158 1.82 8.45 13.52
N ALA A 159 2.78 9.36 13.39
CA ALA A 159 2.50 10.76 13.08
C ALA A 159 2.28 10.98 11.57
N VAL A 160 3.23 10.55 10.73
CA VAL A 160 3.22 10.89 9.30
C VAL A 160 2.09 10.20 8.55
N ARG A 161 1.86 8.91 8.80
CA ARG A 161 0.79 8.17 8.11
C ARG A 161 -0.61 8.64 8.51
N ALA A 162 -0.78 9.24 9.69
CA ALA A 162 -2.05 9.83 10.10
C ALA A 162 -2.51 10.95 9.14
N GLY A 163 -1.58 11.68 8.52
CA GLY A 163 -1.91 12.67 7.50
C GLY A 163 -2.60 12.09 6.25
N VAL A 164 -2.31 10.82 5.92
CA VAL A 164 -2.95 10.13 4.79
C VAL A 164 -4.45 9.91 5.03
N LEU A 165 -4.91 9.79 6.29
CA LEU A 165 -6.34 9.65 6.60
C LEU A 165 -7.12 10.89 6.17
N GLY A 166 -6.60 12.07 6.53
CA GLY A 166 -7.20 13.34 6.13
C GLY A 166 -7.19 13.50 4.60
N LEU A 167 -6.07 13.16 3.96
CA LEU A 167 -5.95 13.18 2.50
C LEU A 167 -7.00 12.26 1.84
N VAL A 168 -7.10 11.01 2.25
CA VAL A 168 -8.07 10.03 1.71
C VAL A 168 -9.50 10.52 1.87
N LYS A 169 -9.86 11.06 3.03
CA LYS A 169 -11.21 11.57 3.28
C LYS A 169 -11.54 12.78 2.41
N SER A 170 -10.61 13.70 2.25
CA SER A 170 -10.76 14.88 1.39
C SER A 170 -10.91 14.48 -0.08
N LEU A 171 -10.02 13.62 -0.58
CA LEU A 171 -10.08 13.13 -1.95
C LEU A 171 -11.36 12.34 -2.24
N ALA A 172 -11.87 11.56 -1.29
CA ALA A 172 -13.14 10.85 -1.43
C ALA A 172 -14.32 11.83 -1.67
N ASN A 173 -14.33 12.96 -0.96
CA ASN A 173 -15.34 13.99 -1.14
C ASN A 173 -15.21 14.71 -2.51
N GLU A 174 -13.98 15.03 -2.90
CA GLU A 174 -13.73 15.76 -4.16
C GLU A 174 -13.98 14.91 -5.40
N TYR A 175 -13.59 13.63 -5.37
CA TYR A 175 -13.64 12.73 -6.54
C TYR A 175 -14.85 11.80 -6.57
N GLY A 176 -15.59 11.67 -5.47
CA GLY A 176 -16.82 10.86 -5.41
C GLY A 176 -17.86 11.19 -6.49
N PRO A 177 -18.14 12.48 -6.83
CA PRO A 177 -19.06 12.86 -7.92
C PRO A 177 -18.65 12.31 -9.30
N TYR A 178 -17.41 11.88 -9.45
CA TYR A 178 -16.88 11.30 -10.68
C TYR A 178 -16.79 9.76 -10.63
N ASN A 179 -17.42 9.11 -9.63
CA ASN A 179 -17.33 7.66 -9.40
C ASN A 179 -15.88 7.15 -9.20
N VAL A 180 -15.04 8.02 -8.61
CA VAL A 180 -13.70 7.65 -8.17
C VAL A 180 -13.73 7.48 -6.67
N LEU A 181 -13.50 6.24 -6.23
CA LEU A 181 -13.54 5.89 -4.81
C LEU A 181 -12.12 5.89 -4.25
N VAL A 182 -11.96 6.52 -3.09
CA VAL A 182 -10.66 6.68 -2.43
C VAL A 182 -10.74 6.09 -1.03
N ASN A 183 -9.96 5.04 -0.76
CA ASN A 183 -9.95 4.35 0.52
C ASN A 183 -8.53 4.10 1.02
N ASN A 184 -8.41 3.74 2.29
CA ASN A 184 -7.17 3.39 2.94
C ASN A 184 -7.27 2.02 3.62
N VAL A 185 -6.25 1.20 3.49
CA VAL A 185 -6.12 -0.08 4.18
C VAL A 185 -4.99 0.03 5.19
N CYS A 186 -5.26 -0.40 6.42
CA CYS A 186 -4.35 -0.29 7.55
C CYS A 186 -3.90 -1.70 8.00
N PRO A 187 -2.76 -2.21 7.48
CA PRO A 187 -2.23 -3.49 7.92
C PRO A 187 -1.81 -3.46 9.39
N GLY A 188 -2.10 -4.55 10.11
CA GLY A 188 -1.44 -4.92 11.35
C GLY A 188 -0.08 -5.57 11.08
N PHE A 189 0.37 -6.41 12.03
CA PHE A 189 1.58 -7.19 11.83
C PHE A 189 1.33 -8.25 10.75
N THR A 190 2.00 -8.12 9.62
CA THR A 190 1.83 -8.99 8.44
C THR A 190 3.18 -9.57 8.03
N ALA A 191 3.25 -10.88 7.79
CA ALA A 191 4.46 -11.65 7.49
C ALA A 191 5.11 -11.19 6.18
N THR A 192 6.08 -10.30 6.28
CA THR A 192 6.84 -9.72 5.16
C THR A 192 8.30 -9.60 5.56
N ALA A 193 9.21 -9.51 4.60
CA ALA A 193 10.62 -9.25 4.88
C ALA A 193 10.80 -8.00 5.77
N ARG A 194 9.98 -6.98 5.57
CA ARG A 194 10.00 -5.76 6.41
C ARG A 194 9.63 -6.05 7.87
N LEU A 195 8.67 -6.94 8.13
CA LEU A 195 8.31 -7.31 9.50
C LEU A 195 9.46 -8.07 10.16
N ASN A 196 10.15 -8.96 9.42
CA ASN A 196 11.30 -9.71 9.92
C ASN A 196 12.46 -8.77 10.27
N GLU A 197 12.81 -7.81 9.38
CA GLU A 197 13.83 -6.77 9.66
C GLU A 197 13.48 -5.96 10.92
N LEU A 198 12.20 -5.63 11.11
CA LEU A 198 11.75 -4.92 12.31
C LEU A 198 11.90 -5.81 13.55
N ALA A 199 11.57 -7.11 13.46
CA ALA A 199 11.74 -8.07 14.55
C ALA A 199 13.21 -8.18 14.96
N GLU A 200 14.12 -8.32 13.99
CA GLU A 200 15.56 -8.37 14.22
C GLU A 200 16.08 -7.09 14.89
N THR A 201 15.64 -5.92 14.42
CA THR A 201 16.03 -4.62 14.99
C THR A 201 15.59 -4.49 16.44
N LEU A 202 14.35 -4.86 16.75
CA LEU A 202 13.81 -4.78 18.12
C LEU A 202 14.42 -5.85 19.03
N ALA A 203 14.69 -7.03 18.51
CA ALA A 203 15.36 -8.11 19.21
C ALA A 203 16.77 -7.70 19.66
N ALA A 204 17.55 -7.10 18.77
CA ALA A 204 18.87 -6.58 19.06
C ALA A 204 18.85 -5.49 20.15
N LYS A 205 17.88 -4.57 20.10
CA LYS A 205 17.69 -3.52 21.13
C LYS A 205 17.25 -4.09 22.48
N GLY A 206 16.42 -5.12 22.49
CA GLY A 206 15.81 -5.68 23.68
C GLY A 206 16.56 -6.88 24.30
N GLY A 207 17.62 -7.36 23.67
CA GLY A 207 18.36 -8.54 24.15
C GLY A 207 17.54 -9.84 24.13
N VAL A 208 16.58 -9.97 23.21
CA VAL A 208 15.69 -11.13 23.04
C VAL A 208 15.83 -11.70 21.64
N SER A 209 15.18 -12.83 21.31
CA SER A 209 15.19 -13.35 19.95
C SER A 209 14.14 -12.67 19.07
N ALA A 210 14.35 -12.65 17.73
CA ALA A 210 13.34 -12.19 16.78
C ALA A 210 12.03 -12.98 16.92
N GLY A 211 12.11 -14.29 17.15
CA GLY A 211 10.94 -15.13 17.41
C GLY A 211 10.14 -14.75 18.65
N ASP A 212 10.78 -14.20 19.69
CA ASP A 212 10.06 -13.71 20.87
C ASP A 212 9.31 -12.40 20.55
N ILE A 213 9.89 -11.55 19.70
CA ILE A 213 9.19 -10.35 19.19
C ILE A 213 7.97 -10.76 18.38
N GLU A 214 8.11 -11.71 17.44
CA GLU A 214 7.00 -12.20 16.63
C GLU A 214 5.88 -12.83 17.48
N LYS A 215 6.22 -13.65 18.48
CA LYS A 215 5.25 -14.20 19.43
C LYS A 215 4.52 -13.09 20.20
N ARG A 216 5.24 -12.04 20.61
CA ARG A 216 4.64 -10.88 21.28
C ARG A 216 3.63 -10.17 20.35
N TRP A 217 3.98 -9.97 19.08
CA TRP A 217 3.05 -9.38 18.10
C TRP A 217 1.82 -10.26 17.86
N ALA A 218 2.04 -11.57 17.68
CA ALA A 218 0.96 -12.53 17.52
C ALA A 218 -0.01 -12.52 18.73
N SER A 219 0.51 -12.44 19.96
CA SER A 219 -0.33 -12.44 21.17
C SER A 219 -1.14 -11.15 21.38
N GLN A 220 -0.79 -10.05 20.72
CA GLN A 220 -1.55 -8.80 20.80
C GLN A 220 -2.82 -8.83 19.93
N ALA A 221 -2.83 -9.62 18.87
CA ALA A 221 -4.00 -9.79 18.03
C ALA A 221 -4.90 -10.91 18.59
N PRO A 222 -6.23 -10.71 18.68
CA PRO A 222 -7.17 -11.76 19.10
C PRO A 222 -7.07 -13.06 18.30
N LEU A 223 -6.66 -13.00 17.03
CA LEU A 223 -6.44 -14.20 16.19
C LEU A 223 -5.18 -14.98 16.57
N GLY A 224 -4.33 -14.49 17.49
CA GLY A 224 -3.17 -15.19 18.01
C GLY A 224 -2.04 -15.42 17.01
N ARG A 225 -2.02 -14.70 15.89
CA ARG A 225 -1.00 -14.83 14.84
C ARG A 225 -0.76 -13.53 14.09
N VAL A 226 0.34 -13.44 13.38
CA VAL A 226 0.55 -12.41 12.35
C VAL A 226 -0.29 -12.74 11.11
N GLY A 227 -0.71 -11.72 10.37
CA GLY A 227 -1.43 -11.88 9.10
C GLY A 227 -0.51 -12.31 7.96
N GLN A 228 -1.09 -12.81 6.87
CA GLN A 228 -0.39 -13.09 5.62
C GLN A 228 -0.62 -11.93 4.64
N PRO A 229 0.33 -11.64 3.72
CA PRO A 229 0.17 -10.59 2.72
C PRO A 229 -1.10 -10.73 1.88
N GLU A 230 -1.50 -11.96 1.58
CA GLU A 230 -2.69 -12.30 0.80
C GLU A 230 -3.98 -11.89 1.52
N GLU A 231 -4.02 -11.94 2.85
CA GLU A 231 -5.20 -11.54 3.64
C GLU A 231 -5.48 -10.03 3.49
N LEU A 232 -4.42 -9.22 3.44
CA LEU A 232 -4.55 -7.80 3.12
C LEU A 232 -4.90 -7.58 1.64
N ALA A 233 -4.25 -8.32 0.74
CA ALA A 233 -4.49 -8.24 -0.70
C ALA A 233 -5.96 -8.49 -1.03
N ASN A 234 -6.62 -9.45 -0.38
CA ASN A 234 -8.03 -9.75 -0.58
C ASN A 234 -8.94 -8.53 -0.34
N LEU A 235 -8.68 -7.74 0.71
CA LEU A 235 -9.43 -6.50 0.95
C LEU A 235 -9.12 -5.44 -0.10
N VAL A 236 -7.86 -5.28 -0.50
CA VAL A 236 -7.47 -4.30 -1.53
C VAL A 236 -8.14 -4.65 -2.87
N VAL A 237 -8.12 -5.91 -3.28
CA VAL A 237 -8.80 -6.40 -4.49
C VAL A 237 -10.30 -6.17 -4.43
N PHE A 238 -10.94 -6.45 -3.28
CA PHE A 238 -12.36 -6.14 -3.08
C PHE A 238 -12.64 -4.64 -3.20
N LEU A 239 -11.86 -3.78 -2.55
CA LEU A 239 -12.02 -2.31 -2.65
C LEU A 239 -11.76 -1.76 -4.05
N ALA A 240 -10.92 -2.43 -4.84
CA ALA A 240 -10.67 -2.10 -6.24
C ALA A 240 -11.83 -2.49 -7.16
N SER A 241 -12.76 -3.31 -6.71
CA SER A 241 -13.80 -3.94 -7.54
C SER A 241 -15.06 -3.07 -7.70
N GLU A 242 -15.96 -3.53 -8.58
CA GLU A 242 -17.32 -2.98 -8.70
C GLU A 242 -18.19 -3.31 -7.47
N ARG A 243 -17.79 -4.31 -6.67
CA ARG A 243 -18.56 -4.75 -5.50
C ARG A 243 -18.39 -3.82 -4.30
N ALA A 244 -17.38 -2.99 -4.30
CA ALA A 244 -17.15 -1.95 -3.29
C ALA A 244 -17.68 -0.57 -3.71
N SER A 245 -18.62 -0.50 -4.66
CA SER A 245 -19.07 0.75 -5.30
C SER A 245 -19.72 1.79 -4.36
N TYR A 246 -20.00 1.43 -3.11
CA TYR A 246 -20.57 2.35 -2.10
C TYR A 246 -19.65 2.53 -0.89
N ILE A 247 -18.34 2.22 -1.04
CA ILE A 247 -17.33 2.36 0.02
C ILE A 247 -16.29 3.39 -0.45
N THR A 248 -16.27 4.57 0.19
CA THR A 248 -15.28 5.61 -0.09
C THR A 248 -14.98 6.44 1.15
N GLY A 249 -13.77 6.95 1.25
CA GLY A 249 -13.30 7.75 2.39
C GLY A 249 -13.05 6.95 3.66
N GLU A 250 -12.96 5.62 3.56
CA GLU A 250 -12.81 4.74 4.71
C GLU A 250 -11.35 4.31 4.93
N SER A 251 -11.02 4.07 6.21
CA SER A 251 -9.73 3.51 6.64
C SER A 251 -9.98 2.20 7.36
N ILE A 252 -9.75 1.08 6.67
CA ILE A 252 -10.14 -0.25 7.12
C ILE A 252 -8.91 -1.01 7.62
N ALA A 253 -8.97 -1.50 8.85
CA ALA A 253 -7.91 -2.32 9.44
C ALA A 253 -7.98 -3.77 8.94
N VAL A 254 -6.80 -4.35 8.63
CA VAL A 254 -6.59 -5.78 8.40
C VAL A 254 -5.51 -6.22 9.38
N ASP A 255 -5.88 -6.53 10.60
CA ASP A 255 -4.97 -6.57 11.75
C ASP A 255 -5.24 -7.71 12.74
N GLY A 256 -6.16 -8.61 12.45
CA GLY A 256 -6.52 -9.70 13.35
C GLY A 256 -7.16 -9.24 14.67
N GLY A 257 -7.68 -7.99 14.74
CA GLY A 257 -8.28 -7.38 15.93
C GLY A 257 -7.26 -6.72 16.86
N LEU A 258 -6.08 -6.37 16.35
CA LEU A 258 -5.02 -5.71 17.12
C LEU A 258 -5.47 -4.36 17.68
N VAL A 259 -6.12 -3.52 16.86
CA VAL A 259 -6.66 -2.22 17.28
C VAL A 259 -7.82 -2.44 18.23
N LYS A 260 -7.77 -1.79 19.40
CA LYS A 260 -8.78 -1.95 20.46
C LYS A 260 -9.87 -0.88 20.45
N GLY A 261 -9.66 0.21 19.71
CA GLY A 261 -10.66 1.27 19.59
C GLY A 261 -11.79 0.89 18.65
N LEU A 262 -12.96 1.55 18.85
CA LEU A 262 -14.14 1.44 17.97
C LEU A 262 -13.99 2.36 16.76
#